data_ef43a31d453335a5e8b598ca529a7014
#
_entry.id   ef43a31d453335a5e8b598ca529a7014
#
_cell.length_a   1.000
_cell.length_b   1.000
_cell.length_c   1.000
_cell.angle_alpha   90.00
_cell.angle_beta   90.00
_cell.angle_gamma   90.00
#
_symmetry.space_group_name_H-M   'P 1'
#
loop_
_entity.id
_entity.type
_entity.pdbx_description
1 polymer ?
#
loop_
_entity_poly.entity_id
_entity_poly.type
_entity_poly.pdbx_seq_one_letter_code
_entity_poly.pdbx_strand_id
1 'polypeptide(L)'
;MKYPGLGKAIQKLLPEACFVLSGNEGKESYEKIKWIVGQDHTKQNLFGEPDFEIPSWEEVEKVWDELKVEYATFEYQRKRKPEYPKIEDQLDLLYHKGVDGWKEEIQKVKDKYPKPEVPSE
;
A
#
# COMPACT_ATOMS: atom_id res chain seq x y z
N MET A 1 -9.42 -7.07 -3.53
CA MET A 1 -8.10 -6.45 -3.43
C MET A 1 -8.24 -5.01 -2.96
N LYS A 2 -7.47 -4.61 -1.97
CA LYS A 2 -7.64 -3.29 -1.37
C LYS A 2 -6.49 -2.37 -1.74
N TYR A 3 -6.82 -1.23 -2.31
CA TYR A 3 -5.84 -0.17 -2.52
C TYR A 3 -5.45 0.46 -1.18
N PRO A 4 -4.30 1.12 -1.11
CA PRO A 4 -4.05 2.03 0.01
C PRO A 4 -5.18 3.05 0.09
N GLY A 5 -5.71 3.26 1.28
CA GLY A 5 -6.82 4.19 1.46
C GLY A 5 -6.39 5.64 1.51
N LEU A 6 -7.36 6.53 1.51
CA LEU A 6 -7.12 7.97 1.60
C LEU A 6 -6.29 8.32 2.85
N GLY A 7 -6.55 7.65 3.96
CA GLY A 7 -5.79 7.87 5.20
C GLY A 7 -4.30 7.65 5.02
N LYS A 8 -3.91 6.66 4.22
CA LYS A 8 -2.50 6.40 3.94
C LYS A 8 -1.83 7.56 3.19
N ALA A 9 -2.55 8.15 2.23
CA ALA A 9 -2.05 9.29 1.48
C ALA A 9 -1.85 10.50 2.41
N ILE A 10 -2.80 10.76 3.29
CA ILE A 10 -2.70 11.84 4.25
C ILE A 10 -1.52 11.59 5.20
N GLN A 11 -1.36 10.37 5.70
CA GLN A 11 -0.24 10.02 6.59
C GLN A 11 1.12 10.17 5.90
N LYS A 12 1.19 9.92 4.60
CA LYS A 12 2.43 10.08 3.86
C LYS A 12 2.86 11.56 3.79
N LEU A 13 1.89 12.46 3.62
CA LEU A 13 2.15 13.90 3.62
C LEU A 13 2.37 14.43 5.05
N LEU A 14 1.67 13.87 6.03
CA LEU A 14 1.68 14.32 7.41
C LEU A 14 1.89 13.12 8.33
N PRO A 15 3.14 12.62 8.46
CA PRO A 15 3.40 11.38 9.18
C PRO A 15 2.98 11.38 10.65
N GLU A 16 2.96 12.53 11.27
CA GLU A 16 2.63 12.65 12.71
C GLU A 16 1.20 13.08 12.95
N ALA A 17 0.42 13.33 11.90
CA ALA A 17 -0.95 13.80 12.06
C ALA A 17 -1.88 12.69 12.52
N CYS A 18 -2.79 13.06 13.41
CA CYS A 18 -3.86 12.18 13.84
C CYS A 18 -5.18 12.76 13.36
N PHE A 19 -6.02 11.91 12.79
CA PHE A 19 -7.27 12.38 12.20
C PHE A 19 -8.30 11.26 12.12
N VAL A 20 -9.54 11.64 11.87
CA VAL A 20 -10.64 10.70 11.63
C VAL A 20 -11.29 11.07 10.31
N LEU A 21 -11.43 10.08 9.44
CA LEU A 21 -12.14 10.20 8.18
C LEU A 21 -13.52 9.58 8.32
N SER A 22 -14.53 10.14 7.69
CA SER A 22 -15.88 9.61 7.71
C SER A 22 -16.43 9.49 6.30
N GLY A 23 -17.33 8.54 6.08
CA GLY A 23 -17.96 8.32 4.79
C GLY A 23 -17.06 7.58 3.81
N ASN A 24 -17.44 7.66 2.54
CA ASN A 24 -16.66 7.05 1.45
C ASN A 24 -15.39 7.84 1.18
N GLU A 25 -14.31 7.14 0.88
CA GLU A 25 -13.04 7.79 0.62
C GLU A 25 -13.09 8.63 -0.65
N GLY A 26 -12.64 9.86 -0.57
CA GLY A 26 -12.61 10.79 -1.69
C GLY A 26 -12.54 12.22 -1.19
N LYS A 27 -12.77 13.17 -2.10
CA LYS A 27 -12.72 14.59 -1.78
C LYS A 27 -13.69 14.97 -0.66
N GLU A 28 -14.90 14.41 -0.71
CA GLU A 28 -15.93 14.69 0.30
C GLU A 28 -15.47 14.24 1.69
N SER A 29 -14.88 13.06 1.79
CA SER A 29 -14.35 12.57 3.07
C SER A 29 -13.22 13.46 3.57
N TYR A 30 -12.38 13.92 2.66
CA TYR A 30 -11.28 14.81 3.02
C TYR A 30 -11.79 16.16 3.55
N GLU A 31 -12.83 16.72 2.93
CA GLU A 31 -13.42 17.98 3.37
C GLU A 31 -14.07 17.86 4.74
N LYS A 32 -14.51 16.66 5.11
CA LYS A 32 -15.15 16.38 6.41
C LYS A 32 -14.17 15.83 7.44
N ILE A 33 -12.88 15.82 7.13
CA ILE A 33 -11.87 15.27 8.04
C ILE A 33 -11.88 16.01 9.37
N LYS A 34 -11.72 15.26 10.45
CA LYS A 34 -11.60 15.79 11.79
C LYS A 34 -10.18 15.56 12.29
N TRP A 35 -9.49 16.66 12.56
CA TRP A 35 -8.11 16.57 13.04
C TRP A 35 -8.12 16.42 14.56
N ILE A 36 -7.34 15.47 15.06
CA ILE A 36 -7.18 15.24 16.50
C ILE A 36 -6.03 16.11 16.98
N VAL A 37 -6.33 17.06 17.86
CA VAL A 37 -5.34 18.01 18.37
C VAL A 37 -4.85 17.68 19.76
N GLY A 38 -5.38 16.63 20.38
CA GLY A 38 -4.97 16.21 21.71
C GLY A 38 -6.00 15.30 22.33
N GLN A 39 -5.85 15.05 23.63
CA GLN A 39 -6.79 14.26 24.41
C GLN A 39 -7.11 14.99 25.72
N ASP A 40 -8.33 14.81 26.20
CA ASP A 40 -8.72 15.37 27.49
C ASP A 40 -8.26 14.46 28.64
N HIS A 41 -8.61 14.84 29.87
CA HIS A 41 -8.22 14.07 31.07
C HIS A 41 -8.84 12.67 31.12
N THR A 42 -9.89 12.39 30.32
CA THR A 42 -10.51 11.07 30.22
C THR A 42 -9.98 10.28 29.04
N LYS A 43 -8.97 10.79 28.34
CA LYS A 43 -8.34 10.20 27.16
C LYS A 43 -9.26 10.16 25.92
N GLN A 44 -10.27 11.06 25.90
CA GLN A 44 -11.10 11.24 24.72
C GLN A 44 -10.40 12.22 23.76
N ASN A 45 -10.51 11.94 22.47
CA ASN A 45 -9.88 12.76 21.45
C ASN A 45 -10.51 14.15 21.37
N LEU A 46 -9.66 15.16 21.32
CA LEU A 46 -10.09 16.53 21.09
C LEU A 46 -9.88 16.88 19.63
N PHE A 47 -10.91 17.43 19.01
CA PHE A 47 -10.89 17.81 17.60
C PHE A 47 -10.78 19.32 17.47
N GLY A 48 -10.03 19.77 16.48
CA GLY A 48 -9.84 21.19 16.25
C GLY A 48 -8.93 21.45 15.06
N GLU A 49 -8.46 22.69 14.96
CA GLU A 49 -7.53 23.05 13.90
C GLU A 49 -6.13 22.61 14.27
N PRO A 50 -5.44 21.91 13.34
CA PRO A 50 -4.07 21.48 13.60
C PRO A 50 -3.10 22.68 13.56
N ASP A 51 -1.93 22.50 14.15
CA ASP A 51 -0.86 23.49 14.17
C ASP A 51 0.08 23.41 12.96
N PHE A 52 -0.31 22.62 11.96
CA PHE A 52 0.43 22.50 10.70
C PHE A 52 -0.47 22.94 9.54
N GLU A 53 0.17 23.21 8.40
CA GLU A 53 -0.57 23.57 7.19
C GLU A 53 -1.29 22.35 6.63
N ILE A 54 -2.61 22.46 6.42
CA ILE A 54 -3.43 21.41 5.87
C ILE A 54 -3.19 21.35 4.35
N PRO A 55 -2.75 20.21 3.80
CA PRO A 55 -2.53 20.13 2.35
C PRO A 55 -3.84 20.24 1.58
N SER A 56 -3.76 20.74 0.35
CA SER A 56 -4.92 20.82 -0.53
C SER A 56 -5.37 19.44 -0.97
N TRP A 57 -6.62 19.32 -1.39
CA TRP A 57 -7.12 18.05 -1.94
C TRP A 57 -6.28 17.59 -3.13
N GLU A 58 -5.86 18.50 -3.99
CA GLU A 58 -5.03 18.18 -5.14
C GLU A 58 -3.71 17.52 -4.73
N GLU A 59 -3.08 18.00 -3.67
CA GLU A 59 -1.87 17.39 -3.14
C GLU A 59 -2.12 16.00 -2.60
N VAL A 60 -3.20 15.83 -1.85
CA VAL A 60 -3.59 14.53 -1.29
C VAL A 60 -3.95 13.55 -2.40
N GLU A 61 -4.72 13.99 -3.38
CA GLU A 61 -5.13 13.16 -4.50
C GLU A 61 -3.92 12.68 -5.30
N LYS A 62 -2.95 13.55 -5.53
CA LYS A 62 -1.72 13.20 -6.23
C LYS A 62 -0.96 12.09 -5.51
N VAL A 63 -0.78 12.23 -4.20
CA VAL A 63 -0.09 11.22 -3.40
C VAL A 63 -0.89 9.92 -3.37
N TRP A 64 -2.21 10.01 -3.26
CA TRP A 64 -3.07 8.84 -3.26
C TRP A 64 -2.98 8.09 -4.59
N ASP A 65 -3.00 8.80 -5.70
CA ASP A 65 -2.85 8.19 -7.02
C ASP A 65 -1.48 7.52 -7.17
N GLU A 66 -0.42 8.14 -6.68
CA GLU A 66 0.91 7.55 -6.68
C GLU A 66 0.95 6.25 -5.86
N LEU A 67 0.30 6.22 -4.70
CA LEU A 67 0.20 5.03 -3.87
C LEU A 67 -0.58 3.91 -4.56
N LYS A 68 -1.65 4.25 -5.26
CA LYS A 68 -2.44 3.27 -6.02
C LYS A 68 -1.63 2.66 -7.16
N VAL A 69 -0.89 3.48 -7.88
CA VAL A 69 -0.02 3.01 -8.97
C VAL A 69 1.07 2.10 -8.43
N GLU A 70 1.71 2.50 -7.34
CA GLU A 70 2.74 1.68 -6.68
C GLU A 70 2.16 0.34 -6.24
N TYR A 71 0.98 0.36 -5.61
CA TYR A 71 0.32 -0.86 -5.18
C TYR A 71 0.03 -1.79 -6.36
N ALA A 72 -0.48 -1.24 -7.47
CA ALA A 72 -0.77 -2.03 -8.67
C ALA A 72 0.50 -2.58 -9.32
N THR A 73 1.60 -1.80 -9.29
CA THR A 73 2.89 -2.22 -9.84
C THR A 73 3.41 -3.47 -9.15
N PHE A 74 3.21 -3.60 -7.85
CA PHE A 74 3.69 -4.75 -7.09
C PHE A 74 2.65 -5.85 -6.90
N GLU A 75 1.52 -5.75 -7.58
CA GLU A 75 0.48 -6.77 -7.51
C GLU A 75 0.98 -8.15 -7.94
N TYR A 76 1.84 -8.20 -8.97
CA TYR A 76 2.39 -9.45 -9.45
C TYR A 76 3.16 -10.20 -8.35
N GLN A 77 3.88 -9.47 -7.50
CA GLN A 77 4.62 -10.08 -6.39
C GLN A 77 3.68 -10.69 -5.36
N ARG A 78 2.59 -10.01 -5.04
CA ARG A 78 1.61 -10.52 -4.09
C ARG A 78 0.92 -11.78 -4.62
N LYS A 79 0.68 -11.85 -5.92
CA LYS A 79 0.07 -13.02 -6.55
C LYS A 79 1.05 -14.18 -6.69
N ARG A 80 2.32 -13.89 -6.92
CA ARG A 80 3.36 -14.92 -7.03
C ARG A 80 3.63 -15.61 -5.71
N LYS A 81 3.64 -14.86 -4.62
CA LYS A 81 4.06 -15.35 -3.31
C LYS A 81 3.37 -16.64 -2.87
N PRO A 82 2.04 -16.77 -2.90
CA PRO A 82 1.38 -18.00 -2.51
C PRO A 82 1.55 -19.15 -3.50
N GLU A 83 1.96 -18.86 -4.73
CA GLU A 83 2.15 -19.88 -5.77
C GLU A 83 3.56 -20.46 -5.81
N TYR A 84 4.52 -19.78 -5.17
CA TYR A 84 5.85 -20.37 -5.05
C TYR A 84 5.81 -21.56 -4.12
N PRO A 85 6.55 -22.63 -4.42
CA PRO A 85 6.68 -23.74 -3.48
C PRO A 85 7.27 -23.26 -2.15
N LYS A 86 7.00 -23.99 -1.09
CA LYS A 86 7.64 -23.71 0.20
C LYS A 86 9.15 -23.84 0.04
N ILE A 87 9.90 -23.11 0.86
CA ILE A 87 11.36 -23.13 0.78
C ILE A 87 11.92 -24.58 0.89
N GLU A 88 11.30 -25.39 1.73
CA GLU A 88 11.68 -26.80 1.89
C GLU A 88 11.51 -27.57 0.59
N ASP A 89 10.38 -27.37 -0.09
CA ASP A 89 10.10 -28.01 -1.37
C ASP A 89 11.03 -27.50 -2.47
N GLN A 90 11.38 -26.21 -2.42
CA GLN A 90 12.34 -25.62 -3.36
C GLN A 90 13.73 -26.22 -3.18
N LEU A 91 14.15 -26.47 -1.94
CA LEU A 91 15.43 -27.10 -1.66
C LEU A 91 15.46 -28.53 -2.15
N ASP A 92 14.37 -29.30 -1.95
CA ASP A 92 14.25 -30.66 -2.48
C ASP A 92 14.31 -30.66 -4.01
N LEU A 93 13.61 -29.72 -4.63
CA LEU A 93 13.61 -29.61 -6.09
C LEU A 93 15.00 -29.30 -6.61
N LEU A 94 15.71 -28.40 -5.94
CA LEU A 94 17.09 -28.03 -6.26
C LEU A 94 18.01 -29.28 -6.15
N TYR A 95 17.82 -30.07 -5.11
CA TYR A 95 18.59 -31.26 -4.87
C TYR A 95 18.35 -32.35 -5.94
N HIS A 96 17.09 -32.58 -6.29
CA HIS A 96 16.73 -33.67 -7.22
C HIS A 96 16.86 -33.28 -8.69
N LYS A 97 16.53 -32.05 -9.04
CA LYS A 97 16.51 -31.60 -10.45
C LYS A 97 17.58 -30.58 -10.79
N GLY A 98 18.35 -30.14 -9.79
CA GLY A 98 19.38 -29.12 -10.00
C GLY A 98 18.82 -27.72 -10.20
N VAL A 99 19.73 -26.79 -10.46
CA VAL A 99 19.37 -25.36 -10.63
C VAL A 99 18.41 -25.15 -11.80
N ASP A 100 18.62 -25.87 -12.90
CA ASP A 100 17.78 -25.71 -14.09
C ASP A 100 16.33 -26.12 -13.81
N GLY A 101 16.12 -27.22 -13.13
CA GLY A 101 14.78 -27.70 -12.78
C GLY A 101 14.08 -26.74 -11.79
N TRP A 102 14.83 -26.24 -10.85
CA TRP A 102 14.31 -25.24 -9.91
C TRP A 102 13.91 -23.96 -10.63
N LYS A 103 14.76 -23.46 -11.54
CA LYS A 103 14.46 -22.27 -12.32
C LYS A 103 13.21 -22.44 -13.19
N GLU A 104 13.00 -23.63 -13.77
CA GLU A 104 11.79 -23.89 -14.54
C GLU A 104 10.53 -23.74 -13.71
N GLU A 105 10.52 -24.29 -12.50
CA GLU A 105 9.35 -24.20 -11.63
C GLU A 105 9.08 -22.76 -11.19
N ILE A 106 10.12 -22.03 -10.85
CA ILE A 106 9.98 -20.61 -10.48
C ILE A 106 9.53 -19.80 -11.69
N GLN A 107 10.06 -20.10 -12.88
CA GLN A 107 9.69 -19.37 -14.09
C GLN A 107 8.21 -19.55 -14.45
N LYS A 108 7.63 -20.71 -14.19
CA LYS A 108 6.20 -20.95 -14.41
C LYS A 108 5.34 -19.97 -13.63
N VAL A 109 5.69 -19.72 -12.37
CA VAL A 109 4.97 -18.75 -11.55
C VAL A 109 5.16 -17.32 -12.07
N LYS A 110 6.38 -16.98 -12.46
CA LYS A 110 6.68 -15.67 -13.01
C LYS A 110 5.95 -15.42 -14.33
N ASP A 111 5.84 -16.44 -15.18
CA ASP A 111 5.12 -16.33 -16.44
C ASP A 111 3.61 -16.17 -16.25
N LYS A 112 3.07 -16.78 -15.20
CA LYS A 112 1.66 -16.67 -14.85
C LYS A 112 1.32 -15.26 -14.37
N TYR A 113 2.25 -14.62 -13.67
CA TYR A 113 2.08 -13.25 -13.15
C TYR A 113 3.28 -12.40 -13.56
N PRO A 114 3.32 -11.97 -14.83
CA PRO A 114 4.47 -11.22 -15.33
C PRO A 114 4.63 -9.86 -14.65
N LYS A 115 5.88 -9.44 -14.56
CA LYS A 115 6.20 -8.13 -14.02
C LYS A 115 5.65 -7.06 -14.99
N PRO A 116 4.87 -6.09 -14.53
CA PRO A 116 4.38 -5.03 -15.40
C PRO A 116 5.53 -4.18 -15.91
N GLU A 117 5.40 -3.71 -17.15
CA GLU A 117 6.36 -2.77 -17.69
C GLU A 117 6.20 -1.44 -16.98
N VAL A 118 7.30 -0.96 -16.39
CA VAL A 118 7.33 0.38 -15.82
C VAL A 118 7.80 1.31 -16.91
N PRO A 119 7.03 2.36 -17.26
CA PRO A 119 7.50 3.31 -18.24
C PRO A 119 8.82 3.89 -17.80
N SER A 120 9.84 3.78 -18.63
CA SER A 120 11.12 4.40 -18.34
C SER A 120 10.97 5.91 -18.54
N GLU A 121 11.32 6.66 -17.54
CA GLU A 121 11.33 8.10 -17.64
C GLU A 121 12.52 8.59 -18.47
#